data_1cb9439917c9a9a28a79cee346eb6afa
#
_entry.id   1cb9439917c9a9a28a79cee346eb6afa
#
_cell.length_a   1.000
_cell.length_b   1.000
_cell.length_c   1.000
_cell.angle_alpha   90.00
_cell.angle_beta   90.00
_cell.angle_gamma   90.00
#
_symmetry.space_group_name_H-M   'P 1'
#
loop_
_entity.id
_entity.type
_entity.pdbx_description
1 polymer ?
#
loop_
_entity_poly.entity_id
_entity_poly.type
_entity_poly.pdbx_seq_one_letter_code
_entity_poly.pdbx_strand_id
1 'polypeptide(L)'
;VLYAKAVEIHEDDIAKCKAISEYGLSLLKEGDGVLTHCNAGPMATSRYGTALGPLLLAAEQGMKLRVFADETRPLLQGARLTSYELQKGGVDVTLICDNMASIVMKNGWVQACFVGCDRVAANGDTANKIGTSGVAILAKHYGIPFYVLGPTTTIDLNCPTGADIPIE
;
A
#
# COMPACT_ATOMS: atom_id res chain seq x y z
N VAL A 1 4.59 33.80 0.39
CA VAL A 1 5.47 32.78 -0.22
C VAL A 1 5.27 31.43 0.45
N LEU A 2 5.51 31.26 1.77
CA LEU A 2 5.41 29.97 2.45
C LEU A 2 4.02 29.33 2.36
N TYR A 3 2.94 30.09 2.58
CA TYR A 3 1.57 29.59 2.47
C TYR A 3 1.27 29.04 1.06
N ALA A 4 1.60 29.81 0.02
CA ALA A 4 1.38 29.38 -1.36
C ALA A 4 2.16 28.09 -1.69
N LYS A 5 3.39 27.96 -1.20
CA LYS A 5 4.18 26.73 -1.38
C LYS A 5 3.61 25.54 -0.63
N ALA A 6 3.09 25.73 0.57
CA ALA A 6 2.42 24.68 1.32
C ALA A 6 1.16 24.17 0.60
N VAL A 7 0.35 25.07 0.03
CA VAL A 7 -0.82 24.71 -0.77
C VAL A 7 -0.41 23.94 -2.03
N GLU A 8 0.62 24.40 -2.75
CA GLU A 8 1.15 23.72 -3.94
C GLU A 8 1.59 22.27 -3.61
N ILE A 9 2.32 22.06 -2.51
CA ILE A 9 2.76 20.72 -2.09
C ILE A 9 1.55 19.84 -1.76
N HIS A 10 0.57 20.38 -1.06
CA HIS A 10 -0.65 19.66 -0.70
C HIS A 10 -1.44 19.22 -1.95
N GLU A 11 -1.64 20.12 -2.91
CA GLU A 11 -2.36 19.81 -4.15
C GLU A 11 -1.59 18.82 -5.05
N ASP A 12 -0.26 18.92 -5.10
CA ASP A 12 0.59 17.98 -5.82
C ASP A 12 0.50 16.57 -5.23
N ASP A 13 0.50 16.44 -3.89
CA ASP A 13 0.32 15.15 -3.21
C ASP A 13 -1.06 14.55 -3.50
N ILE A 14 -2.12 15.35 -3.46
CA ILE A 14 -3.47 14.91 -3.82
C ILE A 14 -3.51 14.37 -5.27
N ALA A 15 -2.92 15.10 -6.21
CA ALA A 15 -2.89 14.70 -7.62
C ALA A 15 -2.13 13.39 -7.83
N LYS A 16 -0.98 13.23 -7.17
CA LYS A 16 -0.19 11.99 -7.21
C LYS A 16 -0.95 10.81 -6.61
N CYS A 17 -1.55 10.96 -5.44
CA CYS A 17 -2.32 9.91 -4.80
C CYS A 17 -3.54 9.49 -5.64
N LYS A 18 -4.19 10.44 -6.31
CA LYS A 18 -5.28 10.14 -7.24
C LYS A 18 -4.80 9.30 -8.43
N ALA A 19 -3.70 9.70 -9.07
CA ALA A 19 -3.12 8.97 -10.19
C ALA A 19 -2.68 7.55 -9.77
N ILE A 20 -2.05 7.39 -8.60
CA ILE A 20 -1.68 6.10 -8.03
C ILE A 20 -2.92 5.23 -7.84
N SER A 21 -4.02 5.79 -7.34
CA SER A 21 -5.28 5.07 -7.14
C SER A 21 -5.86 4.55 -8.46
N GLU A 22 -5.86 5.38 -9.50
CA GLU A 22 -6.35 5.02 -10.84
C GLU A 22 -5.47 3.95 -11.50
N TYR A 23 -4.14 4.10 -11.46
CA TYR A 23 -3.22 3.10 -11.99
C TYR A 23 -3.28 1.77 -11.23
N GLY A 24 -3.29 1.82 -9.90
CA GLY A 24 -3.41 0.60 -9.09
C GLY A 24 -4.73 -0.13 -9.31
N LEU A 25 -5.84 0.60 -9.45
CA LEU A 25 -7.14 0.00 -9.75
C LEU A 25 -7.15 -0.72 -11.10
N SER A 26 -6.45 -0.20 -12.11
CA SER A 26 -6.37 -0.83 -13.44
C SER A 26 -5.69 -2.20 -13.45
N LEU A 27 -4.99 -2.56 -12.36
CA LEU A 27 -4.33 -3.86 -12.17
C LEU A 27 -5.27 -4.92 -11.57
N LEU A 28 -6.46 -4.53 -11.11
CA LEU A 28 -7.39 -5.38 -10.39
C LEU A 28 -8.64 -5.68 -11.21
N LYS A 29 -9.31 -6.77 -10.83
CA LYS A 29 -10.58 -7.21 -11.42
C LYS A 29 -11.61 -7.41 -10.32
N GLU A 30 -12.88 -7.36 -10.70
CA GLU A 30 -14.00 -7.69 -9.82
C GLU A 30 -13.79 -9.04 -9.13
N GLY A 31 -13.89 -9.07 -7.82
CA GLY A 31 -13.75 -10.27 -7.00
C GLY A 31 -12.32 -10.60 -6.57
N ASP A 32 -11.31 -9.85 -7.04
CA ASP A 32 -9.94 -10.09 -6.62
C ASP A 32 -9.76 -9.91 -5.11
N GLY A 33 -8.90 -10.76 -4.55
CA GLY A 33 -8.38 -10.60 -3.19
C GLY A 33 -7.06 -9.83 -3.20
N VAL A 34 -6.92 -8.85 -2.33
CA VAL A 34 -5.68 -8.04 -2.22
C VAL A 34 -5.16 -8.11 -0.80
N LEU A 35 -3.86 -8.39 -0.65
CA LEU A 35 -3.19 -8.31 0.64
C LEU A 35 -2.45 -6.98 0.75
N THR A 36 -2.57 -6.33 1.91
CA THR A 36 -1.83 -5.11 2.23
C THR A 36 -1.16 -5.19 3.59
N HIS A 37 -0.06 -4.48 3.74
CA HIS A 37 0.76 -4.44 4.95
C HIS A 37 1.04 -2.99 5.36
N CYS A 38 0.99 -2.68 6.64
CA CYS A 38 1.10 -1.34 7.22
C CYS A 38 -0.12 -0.46 6.89
N ASN A 39 0.10 0.86 6.80
CA ASN A 39 -0.92 1.82 6.41
C ASN A 39 -0.35 2.82 5.40
N ALA A 40 -0.96 2.89 4.26
CA ALA A 40 -0.70 3.88 3.22
C ALA A 40 -2.02 4.38 2.63
N GLY A 41 -2.95 4.71 3.50
CA GLY A 41 -4.27 5.24 3.19
C GLY A 41 -4.38 6.76 3.31
N PRO A 42 -5.60 7.30 3.23
CA PRO A 42 -5.87 8.73 3.35
C PRO A 42 -5.31 9.38 4.62
N MET A 43 -5.24 8.65 5.74
CA MET A 43 -4.68 9.16 7.00
C MET A 43 -3.15 9.35 6.95
N ALA A 44 -2.47 8.70 6.02
CA ALA A 44 -1.02 8.80 5.82
C ALA A 44 -0.61 9.78 4.70
N THR A 45 -1.58 10.38 4.01
CA THR A 45 -1.38 11.28 2.85
C THR A 45 -2.28 12.50 2.94
N SER A 46 -2.21 13.39 1.97
CA SER A 46 -3.13 14.54 1.90
C SER A 46 -4.56 14.14 1.52
N ARG A 47 -4.73 13.07 0.72
CA ARG A 47 -6.03 12.52 0.29
C ARG A 47 -5.81 11.20 -0.47
N TYR A 48 -6.83 10.36 -0.58
CA TYR A 48 -6.88 9.08 -1.31
C TYR A 48 -6.01 7.96 -0.75
N GLY A 49 -4.81 8.23 -0.26
CA GLY A 49 -3.81 7.21 0.04
C GLY A 49 -3.00 6.77 -1.18
N THR A 50 -2.03 5.91 -0.96
CA THR A 50 -1.26 5.26 -2.02
C THR A 50 -1.68 3.79 -2.18
N ALA A 51 -1.22 2.87 -1.33
CA ALA A 51 -1.58 1.45 -1.44
C ALA A 51 -3.08 1.18 -1.18
N LEU A 52 -3.74 1.95 -0.32
CA LEU A 52 -5.17 1.81 -0.07
C LEU A 52 -6.03 2.58 -1.08
N GLY A 53 -5.45 3.54 -1.80
CA GLY A 53 -6.15 4.37 -2.77
C GLY A 53 -6.93 3.56 -3.82
N PRO A 54 -6.31 2.59 -4.52
CA PRO A 54 -7.00 1.75 -5.49
C PRO A 54 -8.18 0.96 -4.90
N LEU A 55 -8.03 0.50 -3.64
CA LEU A 55 -9.03 -0.32 -2.96
C LEU A 55 -10.26 0.52 -2.57
N LEU A 56 -10.03 1.74 -2.10
CA LEU A 56 -11.10 2.69 -1.78
C LEU A 56 -11.79 3.17 -3.06
N LEU A 57 -11.03 3.47 -4.11
CA LEU A 57 -11.58 3.86 -5.42
C LEU A 57 -12.42 2.74 -6.04
N ALA A 58 -12.00 1.47 -5.90
CA ALA A 58 -12.79 0.32 -6.32
C ALA A 58 -14.16 0.31 -5.65
N ALA A 59 -14.21 0.49 -4.33
CA ALA A 59 -15.46 0.54 -3.57
C ALA A 59 -16.34 1.73 -3.98
N GLU A 60 -15.76 2.92 -4.20
CA GLU A 60 -16.48 4.10 -4.71
C GLU A 60 -17.12 3.84 -6.07
N GLN A 61 -16.48 3.05 -6.93
CA GLN A 61 -16.99 2.64 -8.25
C GLN A 61 -17.90 1.41 -8.23
N GLY A 62 -18.17 0.85 -7.03
CA GLY A 62 -19.02 -0.34 -6.87
C GLY A 62 -18.33 -1.66 -7.22
N MET A 63 -17.02 -1.65 -7.49
CA MET A 63 -16.23 -2.86 -7.70
C MET A 63 -15.98 -3.57 -6.36
N LYS A 64 -16.32 -4.83 -6.28
CA LYS A 64 -16.16 -5.63 -5.06
C LYS A 64 -14.80 -6.31 -5.04
N LEU A 65 -14.01 -5.97 -4.05
CA LEU A 65 -12.73 -6.60 -3.74
C LEU A 65 -12.80 -7.20 -2.34
N ARG A 66 -11.97 -8.21 -2.06
CA ARG A 66 -11.71 -8.72 -0.71
C ARG A 66 -10.32 -8.29 -0.29
N VAL A 67 -10.19 -7.62 0.85
CA VAL A 67 -8.88 -7.15 1.31
C VAL A 67 -8.48 -7.89 2.57
N PHE A 68 -7.26 -8.41 2.57
CA PHE A 68 -6.60 -8.97 3.74
C PHE A 68 -5.58 -7.94 4.24
N ALA A 69 -5.81 -7.40 5.43
CA ALA A 69 -4.93 -6.44 6.05
C ALA A 69 -4.11 -7.13 7.15
N ASP A 70 -2.79 -7.21 6.97
CA ASP A 70 -1.89 -7.63 8.04
C ASP A 70 -2.02 -6.67 9.23
N GLU A 71 -2.04 -7.20 10.46
CA GLU A 71 -2.11 -6.37 11.67
C GLU A 71 -0.91 -5.43 11.81
N THR A 72 0.23 -5.79 11.24
CA THR A 72 1.48 -5.03 11.18
C THR A 72 2.11 -4.81 12.55
N ARG A 73 2.66 -5.87 13.13
CA ARG A 73 3.48 -5.77 14.35
C ARG A 73 4.75 -4.94 14.09
N PRO A 74 5.31 -4.22 15.08
CA PRO A 74 4.83 -4.15 16.46
C PRO A 74 3.79 -3.05 16.72
N LEU A 75 3.66 -2.02 15.85
CA LEU A 75 2.84 -0.83 16.12
C LEU A 75 1.38 -0.96 15.66
N LEU A 76 1.03 -2.06 14.99
CA LEU A 76 -0.34 -2.42 14.61
C LEU A 76 -1.03 -1.40 13.69
N GLN A 77 -0.31 -0.80 12.74
CA GLN A 77 -0.88 0.16 11.78
C GLN A 77 -1.99 -0.48 10.92
N GLY A 78 -1.81 -1.75 10.53
CA GLY A 78 -2.84 -2.49 9.80
C GLY A 78 -4.13 -2.66 10.61
N ALA A 79 -3.99 -3.09 11.88
CA ALA A 79 -5.13 -3.28 12.76
C ALA A 79 -5.81 -1.97 13.18
N ARG A 80 -5.03 -0.92 13.42
CA ARG A 80 -5.53 0.32 13.99
C ARG A 80 -6.00 1.34 12.96
N LEU A 81 -5.37 1.37 11.78
CA LEU A 81 -5.61 2.39 10.76
C LEU A 81 -6.18 1.76 9.49
N THR A 82 -5.47 0.81 8.85
CA THR A 82 -5.84 0.25 7.56
C THR A 82 -7.22 -0.42 7.58
N SER A 83 -7.47 -1.29 8.55
CA SER A 83 -8.78 -1.95 8.68
C SER A 83 -9.90 -0.94 8.92
N TYR A 84 -9.66 0.11 9.70
CA TYR A 84 -10.63 1.17 9.94
C TYR A 84 -10.94 1.96 8.65
N GLU A 85 -9.90 2.44 7.94
CA GLU A 85 -10.09 3.22 6.71
C GLU A 85 -10.84 2.43 5.64
N LEU A 86 -10.43 1.17 5.41
CA LEU A 86 -11.06 0.29 4.43
C LEU A 86 -12.52 0.00 4.79
N GLN A 87 -12.80 -0.35 6.07
CA GLN A 87 -14.16 -0.58 6.54
C GLN A 87 -15.04 0.67 6.36
N LYS A 88 -14.52 1.86 6.71
CA LYS A 88 -15.23 3.13 6.53
C LYS A 88 -15.46 3.47 5.07
N GLY A 89 -14.53 3.08 4.19
CA GLY A 89 -14.67 3.22 2.74
C GLY A 89 -15.56 2.17 2.07
N GLY A 90 -16.18 1.27 2.84
CA GLY A 90 -17.09 0.26 2.30
C GLY A 90 -16.41 -0.96 1.67
N VAL A 91 -15.11 -1.13 1.91
CA VAL A 91 -14.33 -2.27 1.41
C VAL A 91 -14.54 -3.49 2.33
N ASP A 92 -14.73 -4.68 1.75
CA ASP A 92 -14.73 -5.95 2.48
C ASP A 92 -13.30 -6.26 2.94
N VAL A 93 -13.02 -5.97 4.20
CA VAL A 93 -11.68 -6.12 4.80
C VAL A 93 -11.69 -7.18 5.91
N THR A 94 -10.72 -8.09 5.83
CA THR A 94 -10.40 -9.06 6.87
C THR A 94 -9.05 -8.72 7.48
N LEU A 95 -9.04 -8.39 8.77
CA LEU A 95 -7.82 -8.23 9.54
C LEU A 95 -7.23 -9.61 9.86
N ILE A 96 -5.94 -9.79 9.58
CA ILE A 96 -5.21 -11.03 9.84
C ILE A 96 -3.93 -10.75 10.65
N CYS A 97 -3.44 -11.76 11.36
CA CYS A 97 -2.09 -11.72 11.93
C CYS A 97 -1.04 -11.76 10.81
N ASP A 98 0.10 -11.08 11.00
CA ASP A 98 1.16 -10.98 9.99
C ASP A 98 1.63 -12.34 9.46
N ASN A 99 1.68 -13.36 10.33
CA ASN A 99 2.07 -14.72 9.95
C ASN A 99 0.99 -15.50 9.18
N MET A 100 -0.23 -14.95 9.05
CA MET A 100 -1.31 -15.57 8.28
C MET A 100 -1.25 -15.22 6.79
N ALA A 101 -0.39 -14.29 6.36
CA ALA A 101 -0.21 -13.93 4.96
C ALA A 101 0.05 -15.18 4.09
N SER A 102 0.84 -16.14 4.58
CA SER A 102 1.15 -17.37 3.86
C SER A 102 -0.08 -18.24 3.59
N ILE A 103 -1.01 -18.35 4.56
CA ILE A 103 -2.18 -19.23 4.40
C ILE A 103 -3.22 -18.63 3.44
N VAL A 104 -3.44 -17.31 3.48
CA VAL A 104 -4.38 -16.66 2.55
C VAL A 104 -3.85 -16.69 1.11
N MET A 105 -2.53 -16.57 0.92
CA MET A 105 -1.88 -16.72 -0.38
C MET A 105 -1.95 -18.18 -0.88
N LYS A 106 -1.59 -19.14 -0.02
CA LYS A 106 -1.65 -20.58 -0.33
C LYS A 106 -3.03 -21.03 -0.79
N ASN A 107 -4.08 -20.50 -0.17
CA ASN A 107 -5.46 -20.85 -0.50
C ASN A 107 -5.98 -20.17 -1.78
N GLY A 108 -5.14 -19.35 -2.47
CA GLY A 108 -5.55 -18.63 -3.67
C GLY A 108 -6.55 -17.50 -3.41
N TRP A 109 -6.60 -17.00 -2.17
CA TRP A 109 -7.52 -15.92 -1.82
C TRP A 109 -6.98 -14.53 -2.15
N VAL A 110 -5.69 -14.44 -2.51
CA VAL A 110 -4.97 -13.20 -2.83
C VAL A 110 -4.49 -13.26 -4.28
N GLN A 111 -4.86 -12.30 -5.09
CA GLN A 111 -4.47 -12.13 -6.49
C GLN A 111 -3.41 -11.05 -6.68
N ALA A 112 -3.27 -10.13 -5.72
CA ALA A 112 -2.25 -9.09 -5.72
C ALA A 112 -1.88 -8.67 -4.30
N CYS A 113 -0.64 -8.20 -4.10
CA CYS A 113 -0.22 -7.52 -2.90
C CYS A 113 0.05 -6.05 -3.21
N PHE A 114 -0.56 -5.14 -2.44
CA PHE A 114 -0.37 -3.70 -2.55
C PHE A 114 0.21 -3.15 -1.25
N VAL A 115 1.39 -2.55 -1.32
CA VAL A 115 2.04 -1.91 -0.17
C VAL A 115 2.50 -0.50 -0.53
N GLY A 116 2.62 0.36 0.45
CA GLY A 116 3.27 1.66 0.30
C GLY A 116 4.79 1.55 0.31
N CYS A 117 5.46 2.69 0.36
CA CYS A 117 6.91 2.76 0.55
C CYS A 117 7.31 3.98 1.37
N ASP A 118 8.35 3.82 2.15
CA ASP A 118 8.99 4.93 2.86
C ASP A 118 10.07 5.58 1.98
N ARG A 119 10.82 4.75 1.24
CA ARG A 119 11.90 5.20 0.33
C ARG A 119 12.13 4.19 -0.79
N VAL A 120 12.45 4.70 -1.97
CA VAL A 120 12.87 3.90 -3.13
C VAL A 120 14.25 4.39 -3.57
N ALA A 121 15.24 3.50 -3.58
CA ALA A 121 16.60 3.78 -4.05
C ALA A 121 16.68 3.85 -5.59
N ALA A 122 17.79 4.37 -6.12
CA ALA A 122 18.00 4.54 -7.56
C ALA A 122 17.94 3.22 -8.35
N ASN A 123 18.32 2.09 -7.74
CA ASN A 123 18.22 0.76 -8.35
C ASN A 123 16.83 0.10 -8.23
N GLY A 124 15.86 0.78 -7.60
CA GLY A 124 14.50 0.27 -7.38
C GLY A 124 14.31 -0.50 -6.08
N ASP A 125 15.34 -0.71 -5.28
CA ASP A 125 15.17 -1.29 -3.94
C ASP A 125 14.27 -0.39 -3.10
N THR A 126 13.35 -0.99 -2.34
CA THR A 126 12.33 -0.25 -1.61
C THR A 126 12.36 -0.59 -0.13
N ALA A 127 12.42 0.43 0.70
CA ALA A 127 12.18 0.33 2.14
C ALA A 127 10.72 0.63 2.46
N ASN A 128 10.14 -0.20 3.33
CA ASN A 128 8.82 -0.01 3.90
C ASN A 128 8.77 -0.62 5.29
N LYS A 129 7.63 -0.54 5.95
CA LYS A 129 7.37 -1.10 7.29
C LYS A 129 7.92 -2.52 7.43
N ILE A 130 8.53 -2.79 8.61
CA ILE A 130 8.98 -4.14 8.98
C ILE A 130 7.89 -5.18 8.71
N GLY A 131 8.25 -6.33 8.13
CA GLY A 131 7.35 -7.38 7.67
C GLY A 131 7.10 -7.38 6.16
N THR A 132 7.24 -6.25 5.48
CA THR A 132 7.01 -6.12 4.03
C THR A 132 7.88 -7.08 3.20
N SER A 133 9.14 -7.26 3.56
CA SER A 133 10.04 -8.21 2.89
C SER A 133 9.55 -9.66 3.00
N GLY A 134 8.98 -10.04 4.16
CA GLY A 134 8.37 -11.35 4.36
C GLY A 134 7.17 -11.57 3.43
N VAL A 135 6.29 -10.58 3.33
CA VAL A 135 5.14 -10.60 2.40
C VAL A 135 5.62 -10.72 0.94
N ALA A 136 6.65 -9.97 0.55
CA ALA A 136 7.21 -10.02 -0.80
C ALA A 136 7.81 -11.40 -1.14
N ILE A 137 8.51 -12.03 -0.19
CA ILE A 137 9.05 -13.40 -0.33
C ILE A 137 7.91 -14.41 -0.51
N LEU A 138 6.86 -14.32 0.30
CA LEU A 138 5.68 -15.17 0.19
C LEU A 138 4.95 -14.97 -1.13
N ALA A 139 4.72 -13.72 -1.54
CA ALA A 139 4.10 -13.40 -2.82
C ALA A 139 4.89 -14.01 -4.00
N LYS A 140 6.22 -13.87 -3.98
CA LYS A 140 7.09 -14.50 -4.98
C LYS A 140 6.98 -16.04 -4.97
N HIS A 141 6.95 -16.65 -3.79
CA HIS A 141 6.81 -18.11 -3.65
C HIS A 141 5.50 -18.63 -4.23
N TYR A 142 4.40 -17.90 -4.02
CA TYR A 142 3.07 -18.28 -4.50
C TYR A 142 2.73 -17.72 -5.90
N GLY A 143 3.67 -17.00 -6.53
CA GLY A 143 3.47 -16.44 -7.89
C GLY A 143 2.46 -15.29 -7.92
N ILE A 144 2.28 -14.57 -6.81
CA ILE A 144 1.35 -13.46 -6.68
C ILE A 144 2.08 -12.15 -7.03
N PRO A 145 1.52 -11.31 -7.90
CA PRO A 145 2.07 -9.97 -8.17
C PRO A 145 2.17 -9.13 -6.91
N PHE A 146 3.33 -8.50 -6.72
CA PHE A 146 3.60 -7.63 -5.59
C PHE A 146 3.91 -6.22 -6.10
N TYR A 147 3.09 -5.26 -5.71
CA TYR A 147 3.20 -3.88 -6.17
C TYR A 147 3.51 -2.93 -5.01
N VAL A 148 4.47 -2.06 -5.24
CA VAL A 148 4.80 -0.94 -4.36
C VAL A 148 4.18 0.31 -4.95
N LEU A 149 3.28 0.95 -4.21
CA LEU A 149 2.56 2.13 -4.64
C LEU A 149 3.01 3.33 -3.79
N GLY A 150 3.71 4.25 -4.43
CA GLY A 150 4.23 5.43 -3.76
C GLY A 150 4.36 6.63 -4.70
N PRO A 151 4.33 7.84 -4.17
CA PRO A 151 4.55 9.05 -4.96
C PRO A 151 6.02 9.18 -5.36
N THR A 152 6.28 9.90 -6.43
CA THR A 152 7.66 10.13 -6.93
C THR A 152 8.55 10.83 -5.90
N THR A 153 7.97 11.48 -4.90
CA THR A 153 8.69 12.12 -3.79
C THR A 153 9.39 11.12 -2.87
N THR A 154 9.04 9.84 -2.92
CA THR A 154 9.72 8.76 -2.15
C THR A 154 10.96 8.23 -2.86
N ILE A 155 11.15 8.57 -4.15
CA ILE A 155 12.29 8.10 -4.95
C ILE A 155 13.51 8.99 -4.66
N ASP A 156 14.59 8.35 -4.22
CA ASP A 156 15.88 9.03 -3.95
C ASP A 156 16.94 8.54 -4.92
N LEU A 157 17.15 9.32 -5.98
CA LEU A 157 18.16 9.00 -6.99
C LEU A 157 19.62 9.16 -6.50
N ASN A 158 19.82 9.78 -5.33
CA ASN A 158 21.14 9.89 -4.70
C ASN A 158 21.46 8.72 -3.77
N CYS A 159 20.49 7.85 -3.50
CA CYS A 159 20.64 6.61 -2.74
C CYS A 159 20.82 5.44 -3.72
N PRO A 160 22.03 4.88 -3.91
CA PRO A 160 22.29 3.90 -4.97
C PRO A 160 21.51 2.60 -4.82
N THR A 161 21.44 2.06 -3.59
CA THR A 161 20.84 0.74 -3.31
C THR A 161 20.06 0.77 -2.00
N GLY A 162 19.26 -0.27 -1.77
CA GLY A 162 18.52 -0.43 -0.52
C GLY A 162 19.41 -0.54 0.73
N ALA A 163 20.64 -1.01 0.57
CA ALA A 163 21.61 -1.07 1.68
C ALA A 163 22.08 0.33 2.14
N ASP A 164 21.93 1.33 1.30
CA ASP A 164 22.31 2.71 1.60
C ASP A 164 21.15 3.53 2.19
N ILE A 165 19.93 2.97 2.23
CA ILE A 165 18.77 3.63 2.82
C ILE A 165 18.96 3.65 4.35
N PRO A 166 18.96 4.83 4.99
CA PRO A 166 19.05 4.92 6.44
C PRO A 166 17.76 4.38 7.07
N ILE A 167 17.86 3.26 7.77
CA ILE A 167 16.78 2.63 8.52
C ILE A 167 17.15 2.68 9.99
N GLU A 168 16.23 3.16 10.84
CA GLU A 168 16.39 3.20 12.29
C GLU A 168 16.08 1.82 12.93
#